data_cc7e7c39f248cced402065f133119cf9
#
_entry.id   cc7e7c39f248cced402065f133119cf9
#
_cell.length_a   1.000
_cell.length_b   1.000
_cell.length_c   1.000
_cell.angle_alpha   90.00
_cell.angle_beta   90.00
_cell.angle_gamma   90.00
#
_symmetry.space_group_name_H-M   'P 1'
#
loop_
_entity.id
_entity.type
_entity.pdbx_description
1 polymer ?
#
loop_
_entity_poly.entity_id
_entity_poly.type
_entity_poly.pdbx_seq_one_letter_code
_entity_poly.pdbx_strand_id
1 'polypeptide(L)'
;MSNVNLRPIQHSAVNYGRFGLVRYALAVVMAGVLFVASTGGFLYANLITQFANRVVNIDAYSIDGQTKATPDSFDGRAVNILVVGTDSRSGASGELGAGDEDEVPGLRNDSTMVIHVSADRSRVQIVSIPRDTLVDIPACKHRDGTISEPTSDDMFNNAMVYGANGGDAPEDVGPGIACVKSTVEKLADMTIDAFMVVDFAGFVRMIDALGGVWFNIPERIDDDSAQLYIDAGCWKLSGTHALAYMRSRKAQGDGSDISRIGRQQQLISAMLRELQAKDYVTDSGALLTFLQAAIQAVNVSPNLGDASADASLLINVLQKVDRSNIQFVTMPVAEPSWDPNRRIPSEPMARNVWNALKNDQALPVGTTFTDGNGAQLVVPDPTVATAPPAPTPSTTPSATPSATPTATANPSDDSNANPADNTEQSASVENNAANEAAAQQNAATCPPKDK
;
A
#
# COMPACT_ATOMS: atom_id res chain seq x y z
N MET A 1 -72.33 71.10 -18.68
CA MET A 1 -72.22 69.83 -17.95
C MET A 1 -71.40 68.89 -18.81
N SER A 2 -70.09 68.77 -18.50
CA SER A 2 -69.16 68.01 -19.29
C SER A 2 -69.16 66.55 -18.78
N ASN A 3 -69.58 65.63 -19.63
CA ASN A 3 -69.49 64.20 -19.31
C ASN A 3 -68.02 63.73 -19.38
N VAL A 4 -67.39 63.44 -18.22
CA VAL A 4 -66.10 62.80 -18.13
C VAL A 4 -66.27 61.29 -18.31
N ASN A 5 -65.86 60.79 -19.45
CA ASN A 5 -65.85 59.36 -19.76
C ASN A 5 -64.64 58.68 -19.06
N LEU A 6 -64.84 58.10 -17.88
CA LEU A 6 -63.86 57.31 -17.18
C LEU A 6 -63.72 55.97 -17.89
N ARG A 7 -62.61 55.75 -18.59
CA ARG A 7 -62.25 54.42 -19.10
C ARG A 7 -61.91 53.51 -17.93
N PRO A 8 -62.43 52.30 -17.85
CA PRO A 8 -62.04 51.36 -16.81
C PRO A 8 -60.58 50.98 -16.97
N ILE A 9 -59.85 50.98 -15.85
CA ILE A 9 -58.50 50.55 -15.78
C ILE A 9 -58.47 49.04 -16.13
N GLN A 10 -57.96 48.70 -17.32
CA GLN A 10 -57.69 47.32 -17.69
C GLN A 10 -56.51 46.85 -16.88
N HIS A 11 -56.77 46.04 -15.86
CA HIS A 11 -55.74 45.20 -15.27
C HIS A 11 -55.32 44.22 -16.35
N SER A 12 -54.13 44.40 -16.90
CA SER A 12 -53.47 43.41 -17.78
C SER A 12 -53.23 42.12 -16.96
N ALA A 13 -54.17 41.17 -17.07
CA ALA A 13 -53.89 39.81 -16.64
C ALA A 13 -52.74 39.33 -17.44
N VAL A 14 -51.56 39.20 -16.78
CA VAL A 14 -50.42 38.56 -17.38
C VAL A 14 -50.82 37.10 -17.62
N ASN A 15 -51.13 36.79 -18.87
CA ASN A 15 -51.49 35.48 -19.32
C ASN A 15 -50.21 34.64 -19.25
N TYR A 16 -49.93 33.99 -18.11
CA TYR A 16 -48.92 32.95 -17.99
C TYR A 16 -49.39 31.74 -18.80
N GLY A 17 -49.29 31.87 -20.11
CA GLY A 17 -49.57 30.74 -21.01
C GLY A 17 -48.77 29.53 -20.58
N ARG A 18 -49.32 28.32 -20.78
CA ARG A 18 -48.65 27.00 -20.49
C ARG A 18 -47.19 26.94 -20.93
N PHE A 19 -46.81 27.70 -21.93
CA PHE A 19 -45.42 27.85 -22.42
C PHE A 19 -44.51 28.66 -21.49
N GLY A 20 -45.07 29.56 -20.65
CA GLY A 20 -44.26 30.29 -19.67
C GLY A 20 -43.73 29.40 -18.59
N LEU A 21 -44.54 28.52 -18.00
CA LEU A 21 -44.14 27.55 -16.98
C LEU A 21 -43.09 26.57 -17.50
N VAL A 22 -43.26 26.06 -18.73
CA VAL A 22 -42.27 25.15 -19.36
C VAL A 22 -40.94 25.86 -19.58
N ARG A 23 -40.94 27.14 -20.00
CA ARG A 23 -39.67 27.91 -20.15
C ARG A 23 -38.97 28.14 -18.83
N TYR A 24 -39.70 28.43 -17.74
CA TYR A 24 -39.11 28.57 -16.40
C TYR A 24 -38.59 27.23 -15.88
N ALA A 25 -39.33 26.13 -16.06
CA ALA A 25 -38.89 24.81 -15.68
C ALA A 25 -37.61 24.40 -16.47
N LEU A 26 -37.57 24.64 -17.78
CA LEU A 26 -36.39 24.44 -18.60
C LEU A 26 -35.20 25.31 -18.16
N ALA A 27 -35.45 26.59 -17.83
CA ALA A 27 -34.39 27.49 -17.33
C ALA A 27 -33.80 27.00 -15.99
N VAL A 28 -34.67 26.53 -15.07
CA VAL A 28 -34.20 25.95 -13.78
C VAL A 28 -33.41 24.67 -13.99
N VAL A 29 -33.86 23.76 -14.87
CA VAL A 29 -33.13 22.55 -15.22
C VAL A 29 -31.79 22.90 -15.86
N MET A 30 -31.79 23.83 -16.84
CA MET A 30 -30.52 24.29 -17.47
C MET A 30 -29.57 24.94 -16.46
N ALA A 31 -30.09 25.78 -15.55
CA ALA A 31 -29.28 26.37 -14.49
C ALA A 31 -28.72 25.31 -13.55
N GLY A 32 -29.52 24.29 -13.21
CA GLY A 32 -29.04 23.13 -12.43
C GLY A 32 -27.95 22.35 -13.14
N VAL A 33 -28.13 22.07 -14.43
CA VAL A 33 -27.10 21.37 -15.24
C VAL A 33 -25.79 22.20 -15.35
N LEU A 34 -25.94 23.52 -15.61
CA LEU A 34 -24.78 24.42 -15.66
C LEU A 34 -24.07 24.55 -14.31
N PHE A 35 -24.83 24.57 -13.21
CA PHE A 35 -24.26 24.58 -11.86
C PHE A 35 -23.47 23.31 -11.58
N VAL A 36 -24.03 22.14 -11.87
CA VAL A 36 -23.34 20.86 -11.70
C VAL A 36 -22.12 20.79 -12.60
N ALA A 37 -22.23 21.19 -13.87
CA ALA A 37 -21.11 21.18 -14.80
C ALA A 37 -19.98 22.15 -14.40
N SER A 38 -20.33 23.37 -13.95
CA SER A 38 -19.35 24.37 -13.51
C SER A 38 -18.67 23.96 -12.21
N THR A 39 -19.43 23.41 -11.25
CA THR A 39 -18.88 22.92 -9.98
C THR A 39 -17.98 21.71 -10.23
N GLY A 40 -18.43 20.76 -11.04
CA GLY A 40 -17.63 19.60 -11.43
C GLY A 40 -16.35 20.01 -12.18
N GLY A 41 -16.45 20.93 -13.13
CA GLY A 41 -15.29 21.47 -13.85
C GLY A 41 -14.32 22.22 -12.95
N PHE A 42 -14.82 22.99 -11.98
CA PHE A 42 -13.95 23.67 -10.99
C PHE A 42 -13.22 22.68 -10.08
N LEU A 43 -13.94 21.69 -9.55
CA LEU A 43 -13.33 20.64 -8.72
C LEU A 43 -12.28 19.85 -9.48
N TYR A 44 -12.58 19.48 -10.72
CA TYR A 44 -11.64 18.78 -11.60
C TYR A 44 -10.39 19.63 -11.86
N ALA A 45 -10.52 20.88 -12.25
CA ALA A 45 -9.41 21.80 -12.49
C ALA A 45 -8.55 21.99 -11.22
N ASN A 46 -9.19 22.10 -10.05
CA ASN A 46 -8.48 22.24 -8.78
C ASN A 46 -7.70 20.97 -8.45
N LEU A 47 -8.27 19.78 -8.63
CA LEU A 47 -7.56 18.51 -8.42
C LEU A 47 -6.35 18.37 -9.34
N ILE A 48 -6.50 18.68 -10.63
CA ILE A 48 -5.39 18.64 -11.58
C ILE A 48 -4.28 19.61 -11.18
N THR A 49 -4.63 20.82 -10.77
CA THR A 49 -3.62 21.83 -10.35
C THR A 49 -2.89 21.35 -9.09
N GLN A 50 -3.60 20.78 -8.11
CA GLN A 50 -2.97 20.22 -6.93
C GLN A 50 -2.04 19.06 -7.28
N PHE A 51 -2.44 18.19 -8.19
CA PHE A 51 -1.63 17.06 -8.64
C PHE A 51 -0.37 17.52 -9.40
N ALA A 52 -0.52 18.49 -10.30
CA ALA A 52 0.62 19.06 -11.03
C ALA A 52 1.70 19.67 -10.11
N ASN A 53 1.30 20.20 -8.94
CA ASN A 53 2.24 20.71 -7.94
C ASN A 53 2.99 19.60 -7.17
N ARG A 54 2.63 18.34 -7.37
CA ARG A 54 3.26 17.16 -6.76
C ARG A 54 4.16 16.38 -7.71
N VAL A 55 4.31 16.89 -8.93
CA VAL A 55 5.18 16.27 -9.94
C VAL A 55 6.63 16.59 -9.62
N VAL A 56 7.45 15.56 -9.53
CA VAL A 56 8.89 15.64 -9.34
C VAL A 56 9.58 15.13 -10.59
N ASN A 57 10.30 16.02 -11.29
CA ASN A 57 11.09 15.63 -12.44
C ASN A 57 12.49 15.19 -11.99
N ILE A 58 12.87 13.97 -12.32
CA ILE A 58 14.17 13.37 -11.98
C ILE A 58 15.13 13.29 -13.17
N ASP A 59 14.77 13.77 -14.35
CA ASP A 59 15.60 13.67 -15.56
C ASP A 59 16.95 14.36 -15.38
N ALA A 60 16.99 15.46 -14.63
CA ALA A 60 18.22 16.18 -14.32
C ALA A 60 19.23 15.33 -13.51
N TYR A 61 18.78 14.30 -12.83
CA TYR A 61 19.59 13.40 -11.99
C TYR A 61 19.89 12.06 -12.68
N SER A 62 19.48 11.93 -13.93
CA SER A 62 19.82 10.79 -14.79
C SER A 62 21.31 10.83 -15.13
N ILE A 63 21.94 9.67 -15.11
CA ILE A 63 23.30 9.48 -15.63
C ILE A 63 23.18 8.74 -16.96
N ASP A 64 23.83 9.23 -17.99
CA ASP A 64 23.78 8.64 -19.34
C ASP A 64 24.07 7.13 -19.30
N GLY A 65 23.17 6.35 -19.88
CA GLY A 65 23.24 4.88 -19.93
C GLY A 65 22.71 4.13 -18.71
N GLN A 66 22.34 4.82 -17.62
CA GLN A 66 21.75 4.16 -16.42
C GLN A 66 20.24 4.15 -16.41
N THR A 67 19.59 5.13 -17.03
CA THR A 67 18.12 5.21 -17.10
C THR A 67 17.61 4.72 -18.43
N LYS A 68 16.69 3.76 -18.40
CA LYS A 68 15.94 3.35 -19.58
C LYS A 68 14.85 4.39 -19.86
N ALA A 69 14.68 4.76 -21.13
CA ALA A 69 13.63 5.69 -21.53
C ALA A 69 12.25 5.13 -21.14
N THR A 70 11.47 5.93 -20.42
CA THR A 70 10.07 5.59 -20.09
C THR A 70 9.18 5.93 -21.29
N PRO A 71 8.29 5.00 -21.69
CA PRO A 71 7.32 5.27 -22.74
C PRO A 71 6.32 6.35 -22.33
N ASP A 72 5.84 7.13 -23.31
CA ASP A 72 4.92 8.24 -23.11
C ASP A 72 3.47 7.80 -22.79
N SER A 73 3.14 6.49 -22.94
CA SER A 73 1.80 5.96 -22.71
C SER A 73 1.84 4.60 -22.01
N PHE A 74 0.86 4.37 -21.17
CA PHE A 74 0.64 3.09 -20.46
C PHE A 74 -0.35 2.16 -21.19
N ASP A 75 -0.91 2.58 -22.30
CA ASP A 75 -1.94 1.83 -23.02
C ASP A 75 -1.39 0.54 -23.64
N GLY A 76 -2.10 -0.58 -23.37
CA GLY A 76 -1.83 -1.88 -24.00
C GLY A 76 -0.52 -2.56 -23.60
N ARG A 77 0.18 -2.08 -22.59
CA ARG A 77 1.41 -2.68 -22.05
C ARG A 77 1.36 -2.83 -20.54
N ALA A 78 2.20 -3.68 -20.00
CA ALA A 78 2.43 -3.76 -18.57
C ALA A 78 3.11 -2.47 -18.05
N VAL A 79 2.84 -2.12 -16.79
CA VAL A 79 3.34 -0.90 -16.15
C VAL A 79 4.01 -1.25 -14.83
N ASN A 80 5.22 -0.74 -14.62
CA ASN A 80 5.98 -0.91 -13.39
C ASN A 80 6.09 0.42 -12.66
N ILE A 81 5.48 0.51 -11.48
CA ILE A 81 5.45 1.71 -10.65
C ILE A 81 6.27 1.48 -9.38
N LEU A 82 7.27 2.29 -9.15
CA LEU A 82 8.05 2.29 -7.91
C LEU A 82 7.33 3.11 -6.84
N VAL A 83 7.01 2.52 -5.71
CA VAL A 83 6.44 3.22 -4.54
C VAL A 83 7.46 3.23 -3.44
N VAL A 84 7.80 4.42 -2.94
CA VAL A 84 8.77 4.62 -1.88
C VAL A 84 8.11 5.35 -0.72
N GLY A 85 8.12 4.71 0.45
CA GLY A 85 7.80 5.34 1.71
C GLY A 85 9.04 5.93 2.34
N THR A 86 9.01 7.24 2.61
CA THR A 86 10.15 7.94 3.20
C THR A 86 9.86 8.39 4.63
N ASP A 87 10.88 8.28 5.47
CA ASP A 87 10.92 8.87 6.79
C ASP A 87 11.53 10.28 6.71
N SER A 88 10.83 11.19 6.03
CA SER A 88 11.24 12.59 6.02
C SER A 88 10.96 13.20 7.39
N ARG A 89 12.00 13.70 8.06
CA ARG A 89 11.88 14.39 9.34
C ARG A 89 11.56 15.87 9.21
N SER A 90 11.51 16.38 7.98
CA SER A 90 11.17 17.77 7.70
C SER A 90 9.65 17.98 7.68
N GLY A 91 9.18 19.12 8.21
CA GLY A 91 7.78 19.53 8.19
C GLY A 91 6.86 18.68 9.07
N ALA A 92 5.61 18.46 8.63
CA ALA A 92 4.55 17.78 9.38
C ALA A 92 4.87 16.31 9.72
N SER A 93 5.75 15.65 8.98
CA SER A 93 6.18 14.28 9.29
C SER A 93 7.08 14.20 10.50
N GLY A 94 7.89 15.23 10.78
CA GLY A 94 8.72 15.33 11.98
C GLY A 94 7.91 15.42 13.26
N GLU A 95 6.73 16.05 13.23
CA GLU A 95 5.83 16.17 14.38
C GLU A 95 5.17 14.84 14.77
N LEU A 96 5.14 13.85 13.86
CA LEU A 96 4.57 12.53 14.09
C LEU A 96 5.53 11.54 14.78
N GLY A 97 6.58 12.04 15.42
CA GLY A 97 7.51 11.22 16.21
C GLY A 97 8.48 10.44 15.33
N ALA A 98 9.19 11.14 14.44
CA ALA A 98 10.36 10.57 13.77
C ALA A 98 11.40 10.18 14.82
N GLY A 99 11.62 8.89 14.98
CA GLY A 99 12.68 8.15 15.67
C GLY A 99 13.58 8.81 16.72
N ASP A 100 14.39 7.99 17.38
CA ASP A 100 15.39 8.44 18.36
C ASP A 100 16.35 9.47 17.74
N GLU A 101 16.73 10.49 18.53
CA GLU A 101 17.67 11.56 18.14
C GLU A 101 19.05 11.04 17.68
N ASP A 102 19.36 9.77 17.94
CA ASP A 102 20.62 9.09 17.59
C ASP A 102 20.63 8.47 16.18
N GLU A 103 19.54 8.57 15.41
CA GLU A 103 19.54 8.04 14.03
C GLU A 103 20.26 8.99 13.07
N VAL A 104 21.04 8.39 12.16
CA VAL A 104 21.81 9.09 11.12
C VAL A 104 20.89 9.97 10.27
N PRO A 105 21.18 11.28 10.13
CA PRO A 105 20.35 12.18 9.34
C PRO A 105 20.32 11.78 7.85
N GLY A 106 19.26 12.18 7.16
CA GLY A 106 19.07 11.97 5.73
C GLY A 106 17.77 11.25 5.39
N LEU A 107 17.30 11.44 4.17
CA LEU A 107 16.14 10.74 3.62
C LEU A 107 16.46 9.25 3.44
N ARG A 108 15.59 8.38 3.92
CA ARG A 108 15.71 6.91 3.74
C ARG A 108 14.47 6.34 3.07
N ASN A 109 14.68 5.34 2.21
CA ASN A 109 13.60 4.53 1.64
C ASN A 109 13.31 3.35 2.58
N ASP A 110 12.58 3.62 3.65
CA ASP A 110 12.24 2.63 4.68
C ASP A 110 11.20 1.61 4.24
N SER A 111 10.42 1.94 3.23
CA SER A 111 9.46 1.04 2.60
C SER A 111 9.54 1.22 1.10
N THR A 112 9.86 0.16 0.37
CA THR A 112 9.95 0.21 -1.09
C THR A 112 9.23 -0.96 -1.71
N MET A 113 8.36 -0.65 -2.66
CA MET A 113 7.57 -1.63 -3.41
C MET A 113 7.62 -1.32 -4.90
N VAL A 114 7.64 -2.37 -5.71
CA VAL A 114 7.41 -2.29 -7.16
C VAL A 114 6.04 -2.85 -7.44
N ILE A 115 5.14 -2.01 -7.95
CA ILE A 115 3.80 -2.40 -8.40
C ILE A 115 3.88 -2.69 -9.89
N HIS A 116 3.63 -3.93 -10.26
CA HIS A 116 3.48 -4.36 -11.64
C HIS A 116 1.99 -4.53 -11.97
N VAL A 117 1.52 -3.80 -12.96
CA VAL A 117 0.16 -3.91 -13.48
C VAL A 117 0.25 -4.61 -14.84
N SER A 118 -0.40 -5.76 -14.99
CA SER A 118 -0.39 -6.52 -16.25
C SER A 118 -0.95 -5.72 -17.43
N ALA A 119 -0.52 -6.04 -18.65
CA ALA A 119 -0.96 -5.36 -19.88
C ALA A 119 -2.48 -5.43 -20.07
N ASP A 120 -3.10 -6.55 -19.72
CA ASP A 120 -4.55 -6.79 -19.80
C ASP A 120 -5.34 -6.21 -18.61
N ARG A 121 -4.65 -5.63 -17.60
CA ARG A 121 -5.25 -5.09 -16.36
C ARG A 121 -6.01 -6.14 -15.54
N SER A 122 -5.69 -7.41 -15.67
CA SER A 122 -6.33 -8.50 -14.92
C SER A 122 -5.61 -8.80 -13.60
N ARG A 123 -4.34 -8.43 -13.47
CA ARG A 123 -3.45 -8.79 -12.35
C ARG A 123 -2.62 -7.61 -11.90
N VAL A 124 -2.41 -7.51 -10.58
CA VAL A 124 -1.45 -6.59 -9.96
C VAL A 124 -0.54 -7.38 -9.04
N GLN A 125 0.77 -7.27 -9.27
CA GLN A 125 1.80 -7.89 -8.45
C GLN A 125 2.61 -6.80 -7.76
N ILE A 126 2.75 -6.88 -6.43
CA ILE A 126 3.41 -5.87 -5.62
C ILE A 126 4.56 -6.54 -4.91
N VAL A 127 5.78 -6.24 -5.35
CA VAL A 127 7.01 -6.83 -4.77
C VAL A 127 7.62 -5.81 -3.81
N SER A 128 7.64 -6.15 -2.53
CA SER A 128 8.30 -5.36 -1.48
C SER A 128 9.77 -5.74 -1.38
N ILE A 129 10.65 -4.76 -1.34
CA ILE A 129 12.11 -4.95 -1.19
C ILE A 129 12.47 -4.65 0.27
N PRO A 130 13.01 -5.63 1.04
CA PRO A 130 13.44 -5.38 2.41
C PRO A 130 14.56 -4.34 2.44
N ARG A 131 14.46 -3.36 3.33
CA ARG A 131 15.39 -2.21 3.38
C ARG A 131 16.81 -2.59 3.73
N ASP A 132 16.97 -3.68 4.51
CA ASP A 132 18.28 -4.17 4.99
C ASP A 132 18.91 -5.17 4.00
N THR A 133 18.34 -5.27 2.78
CA THR A 133 18.90 -6.10 1.69
C THR A 133 20.18 -5.48 1.16
N LEU A 134 21.23 -6.27 1.08
CA LEU A 134 22.50 -5.88 0.45
C LEU A 134 22.35 -5.92 -1.07
N VAL A 135 22.65 -4.79 -1.69
CA VAL A 135 22.52 -4.58 -3.14
C VAL A 135 23.68 -3.74 -3.65
N ASP A 136 23.88 -3.77 -4.96
CA ASP A 136 24.78 -2.85 -5.63
C ASP A 136 24.04 -1.53 -5.92
N ILE A 137 24.44 -0.45 -5.30
CA ILE A 137 23.93 0.89 -5.56
C ILE A 137 24.80 1.53 -6.65
N PRO A 138 24.24 1.91 -7.81
CA PRO A 138 24.99 2.57 -8.87
C PRO A 138 25.44 3.97 -8.44
N ALA A 139 26.32 4.58 -9.25
CA ALA A 139 26.63 6.01 -9.08
C ALA A 139 25.35 6.84 -9.16
N CYS A 140 25.19 7.81 -8.28
CA CYS A 140 24.00 8.66 -8.19
C CYS A 140 24.39 10.12 -8.35
N LYS A 141 23.59 10.89 -9.10
CA LYS A 141 23.82 12.31 -9.34
C LYS A 141 23.07 13.14 -8.32
N HIS A 142 23.78 14.00 -7.61
CA HIS A 142 23.27 14.89 -6.59
C HIS A 142 22.66 16.17 -7.16
N ARG A 143 21.99 16.94 -6.32
CA ARG A 143 21.39 18.24 -6.68
C ARG A 143 22.40 19.27 -7.17
N ASP A 144 23.61 19.27 -6.61
CA ASP A 144 24.71 20.16 -6.99
C ASP A 144 25.44 19.72 -8.27
N GLY A 145 25.02 18.60 -8.87
CA GLY A 145 25.61 18.03 -10.08
C GLY A 145 26.81 17.13 -9.83
N THR A 146 27.26 16.96 -8.59
CA THR A 146 28.29 15.97 -8.24
C THR A 146 27.72 14.54 -8.35
N ILE A 147 28.58 13.55 -8.48
CA ILE A 147 28.19 12.15 -8.65
C ILE A 147 28.86 11.34 -7.55
N SER A 148 28.07 10.48 -6.87
CA SER A 148 28.60 9.55 -5.88
C SER A 148 29.37 8.41 -6.54
N GLU A 149 30.31 7.82 -5.82
CA GLU A 149 30.89 6.54 -6.23
C GLU A 149 29.83 5.42 -6.12
N PRO A 150 29.86 4.41 -7.02
CA PRO A 150 29.01 3.24 -6.86
C PRO A 150 29.48 2.41 -5.68
N THR A 151 28.53 1.80 -4.96
CA THR A 151 28.83 0.89 -3.84
C THR A 151 28.31 -0.50 -4.13
N SER A 152 29.00 -1.52 -3.65
CA SER A 152 28.58 -2.91 -3.71
C SER A 152 28.28 -3.42 -2.32
N ASP A 153 27.33 -4.35 -2.20
CA ASP A 153 26.95 -4.99 -0.95
C ASP A 153 26.57 -3.99 0.16
N ASP A 154 25.84 -2.92 -0.20
CA ASP A 154 25.35 -1.93 0.74
C ASP A 154 23.83 -2.06 0.95
N MET A 155 23.35 -1.58 2.10
CA MET A 155 21.93 -1.65 2.43
C MET A 155 21.10 -0.88 1.40
N PHE A 156 20.03 -1.49 0.93
CA PHE A 156 19.14 -0.90 -0.06
C PHE A 156 18.57 0.45 0.38
N ASN A 157 18.28 0.65 1.69
CA ASN A 157 17.77 1.92 2.19
C ASN A 157 18.78 3.07 2.13
N ASN A 158 20.06 2.80 1.90
CA ASN A 158 21.08 3.84 1.68
C ASN A 158 21.02 4.45 0.28
N ALA A 159 20.31 3.82 -0.67
CA ALA A 159 20.21 4.36 -2.03
C ALA A 159 19.63 5.79 -2.03
N MET A 160 18.60 6.05 -1.22
CA MET A 160 18.02 7.39 -1.12
C MET A 160 18.96 8.38 -0.45
N VAL A 161 19.70 7.94 0.59
CA VAL A 161 20.72 8.75 1.29
C VAL A 161 21.82 9.17 0.31
N TYR A 162 22.31 8.24 -0.52
CA TYR A 162 23.34 8.54 -1.52
C TYR A 162 22.82 9.52 -2.58
N GLY A 163 21.62 9.33 -3.11
CA GLY A 163 21.05 10.27 -4.06
C GLY A 163 20.84 11.66 -3.47
N ALA A 164 20.33 11.73 -2.23
CA ALA A 164 20.09 12.96 -1.50
C ALA A 164 21.37 13.61 -0.95
N ASN A 165 22.54 12.95 -1.08
CA ASN A 165 23.81 13.38 -0.48
C ASN A 165 23.71 13.66 1.03
N GLY A 166 22.97 12.80 1.74
CA GLY A 166 22.71 12.97 3.17
C GLY A 166 21.71 14.09 3.53
N GLY A 167 21.13 14.75 2.55
CA GLY A 167 20.11 15.79 2.75
C GLY A 167 18.74 15.19 3.13
N ASP A 168 17.88 16.00 3.74
CA ASP A 168 16.51 15.67 4.16
C ASP A 168 15.48 16.72 3.75
N ALA A 169 15.89 17.74 3.00
CA ALA A 169 15.01 18.78 2.50
C ALA A 169 14.06 18.24 1.40
N PRO A 170 12.89 18.88 1.19
CA PRO A 170 11.96 18.47 0.14
C PRO A 170 12.58 18.42 -1.27
N GLU A 171 13.54 19.29 -1.56
CA GLU A 171 14.27 19.33 -2.83
C GLU A 171 15.28 18.19 -3.00
N ASP A 172 15.64 17.47 -1.93
CA ASP A 172 16.54 16.32 -1.96
C ASP A 172 15.81 15.01 -2.31
N VAL A 173 14.48 15.04 -2.32
CA VAL A 173 13.63 13.91 -2.75
C VAL A 173 13.90 13.53 -4.21
N GLY A 174 14.07 14.52 -5.10
CA GLY A 174 14.33 14.27 -6.53
C GLY A 174 15.57 13.42 -6.79
N PRO A 175 16.77 13.86 -6.39
CA PRO A 175 17.99 13.05 -6.54
C PRO A 175 17.95 11.75 -5.75
N GLY A 176 17.33 11.74 -4.56
CA GLY A 176 17.15 10.53 -3.76
C GLY A 176 16.37 9.45 -4.49
N ILE A 177 15.18 9.80 -5.01
CA ILE A 177 14.32 8.84 -5.74
C ILE A 177 14.96 8.40 -7.08
N ALA A 178 15.73 9.27 -7.74
CA ALA A 178 16.47 8.90 -8.96
C ALA A 178 17.47 7.78 -8.67
N CYS A 179 18.18 7.86 -7.54
CA CYS A 179 19.12 6.84 -7.11
C CYS A 179 18.41 5.52 -6.73
N VAL A 180 17.31 5.58 -5.97
CA VAL A 180 16.49 4.40 -5.63
C VAL A 180 15.98 3.73 -6.90
N LYS A 181 15.45 4.51 -7.85
CA LYS A 181 14.95 3.99 -9.14
C LYS A 181 16.05 3.25 -9.89
N SER A 182 17.22 3.86 -10.06
CA SER A 182 18.37 3.24 -10.75
C SER A 182 18.84 1.97 -10.05
N THR A 183 18.82 1.94 -8.71
CA THR A 183 19.18 0.78 -7.90
C THR A 183 18.18 -0.37 -8.12
N VAL A 184 16.87 -0.06 -8.12
CA VAL A 184 15.82 -1.07 -8.37
C VAL A 184 15.89 -1.59 -9.81
N GLU A 185 16.09 -0.73 -10.80
CA GLU A 185 16.24 -1.12 -12.21
C GLU A 185 17.44 -2.05 -12.42
N LYS A 186 18.55 -1.81 -11.70
CA LYS A 186 19.72 -2.69 -11.70
C LYS A 186 19.43 -4.03 -11.01
N LEU A 187 18.80 -4.00 -9.82
CA LEU A 187 18.48 -5.19 -9.04
C LEU A 187 17.49 -6.12 -9.78
N ALA A 188 16.45 -5.54 -10.37
CA ALA A 188 15.36 -6.27 -11.02
C ALA A 188 15.63 -6.55 -12.52
N ASP A 189 16.65 -5.94 -13.12
CA ASP A 189 16.91 -5.94 -14.57
C ASP A 189 15.69 -5.58 -15.41
N MET A 190 14.87 -4.63 -14.92
CA MET A 190 13.65 -4.17 -15.58
C MET A 190 13.55 -2.65 -15.58
N THR A 191 12.68 -2.09 -16.41
CA THR A 191 12.43 -0.65 -16.43
C THR A 191 11.34 -0.29 -15.45
N ILE A 192 11.53 0.78 -14.69
CA ILE A 192 10.51 1.42 -13.86
C ILE A 192 9.90 2.56 -14.67
N ASP A 193 8.61 2.46 -14.96
CA ASP A 193 7.87 3.39 -15.82
C ASP A 193 7.52 4.68 -15.09
N ALA A 194 7.18 4.56 -13.81
CA ALA A 194 6.73 5.67 -12.99
C ALA A 194 7.14 5.48 -11.52
N PHE A 195 7.06 6.55 -10.74
CA PHE A 195 7.27 6.44 -9.29
C PHE A 195 6.29 7.29 -8.50
N MET A 196 6.10 6.88 -7.24
CA MET A 196 5.39 7.61 -6.20
C MET A 196 6.21 7.60 -4.91
N VAL A 197 6.36 8.77 -4.28
CA VAL A 197 6.97 8.90 -2.95
C VAL A 197 5.90 9.32 -1.98
N VAL A 198 5.76 8.60 -0.87
CA VAL A 198 4.76 8.82 0.18
C VAL A 198 5.46 9.16 1.47
N ASP A 199 5.09 10.26 2.11
CA ASP A 199 5.55 10.61 3.45
C ASP A 199 4.58 10.12 4.55
N PHE A 200 5.03 10.08 5.79
CA PHE A 200 4.21 9.62 6.92
C PHE A 200 2.98 10.50 7.17
N ALA A 201 3.11 11.80 7.06
CA ALA A 201 1.98 12.72 7.24
C ALA A 201 0.91 12.51 6.16
N GLY A 202 1.33 12.27 4.92
CA GLY A 202 0.45 11.91 3.83
C GLY A 202 -0.28 10.60 4.07
N PHE A 203 0.43 9.58 4.51
CA PHE A 203 -0.17 8.30 4.86
C PHE A 203 -1.26 8.43 5.95
N VAL A 204 -0.97 9.17 7.03
CA VAL A 204 -1.95 9.46 8.09
C VAL A 204 -3.19 10.13 7.53
N ARG A 205 -3.01 11.19 6.70
CA ARG A 205 -4.14 11.91 6.08
C ARG A 205 -4.98 11.02 5.18
N MET A 206 -4.37 10.11 4.41
CA MET A 206 -5.12 9.17 3.56
C MET A 206 -6.03 8.24 4.38
N ILE A 207 -5.51 7.66 5.47
CA ILE A 207 -6.30 6.80 6.35
C ILE A 207 -7.43 7.56 7.03
N ASP A 208 -7.15 8.77 7.54
CA ASP A 208 -8.16 9.59 8.19
C ASP A 208 -9.26 10.04 7.21
N ALA A 209 -8.91 10.31 5.95
CA ALA A 209 -9.87 10.65 4.90
C ALA A 209 -10.80 9.47 4.52
N LEU A 210 -10.34 8.22 4.69
CA LEU A 210 -11.21 7.03 4.59
C LEU A 210 -12.14 6.89 5.80
N GLY A 211 -11.94 7.69 6.85
CA GLY A 211 -12.63 7.56 8.13
C GLY A 211 -12.03 6.46 9.01
N GLY A 212 -10.77 6.09 8.78
CA GLY A 212 -10.07 4.99 9.42
C GLY A 212 -10.22 3.68 8.66
N VAL A 213 -9.40 2.69 9.01
CA VAL A 213 -9.41 1.35 8.41
C VAL A 213 -9.73 0.29 9.45
N TRP A 214 -10.64 -0.63 9.12
CA TRP A 214 -10.90 -1.80 9.95
C TRP A 214 -9.74 -2.79 9.84
N PHE A 215 -9.16 -3.12 11.01
CA PHE A 215 -8.01 -3.99 11.09
C PHE A 215 -8.10 -4.94 12.29
N ASN A 216 -7.72 -6.18 12.09
CA ASN A 216 -7.65 -7.15 13.18
C ASN A 216 -6.24 -7.15 13.77
N ILE A 217 -6.15 -6.86 15.08
CA ILE A 217 -4.92 -6.95 15.86
C ILE A 217 -4.90 -8.37 16.47
N PRO A 218 -3.96 -9.25 16.05
CA PRO A 218 -3.98 -10.66 16.46
C PRO A 218 -3.68 -10.85 17.95
N GLU A 219 -2.81 -10.00 18.51
CA GLU A 219 -2.38 -10.03 19.91
C GLU A 219 -2.19 -8.60 20.44
N ARG A 220 -2.25 -8.44 21.76
CA ARG A 220 -2.02 -7.12 22.39
C ARG A 220 -0.64 -6.59 22.02
N ILE A 221 -0.61 -5.32 21.61
CA ILE A 221 0.61 -4.58 21.34
C ILE A 221 0.86 -3.60 22.46
N ASP A 222 2.10 -3.58 22.95
CA ASP A 222 2.59 -2.67 24.00
C ASP A 222 3.99 -2.24 23.57
N ASP A 223 4.07 -1.18 22.74
CA ASP A 223 5.30 -0.74 22.09
C ASP A 223 5.54 0.76 22.38
N ASP A 224 6.39 1.04 23.37
CA ASP A 224 6.79 2.40 23.78
C ASP A 224 7.47 3.15 22.61
N SER A 225 8.26 2.44 21.80
CA SER A 225 9.02 3.06 20.71
C SER A 225 8.12 3.52 19.56
N ALA A 226 7.02 2.83 19.32
CA ALA A 226 5.99 3.21 18.35
C ALA A 226 4.85 4.02 18.99
N GLN A 227 4.83 4.18 20.31
CA GLN A 227 3.74 4.76 21.12
C GLN A 227 2.39 4.10 20.79
N LEU A 228 2.40 2.77 20.69
CA LEU A 228 1.23 1.98 20.36
C LEU A 228 0.85 1.03 21.49
N TYR A 229 -0.30 1.28 22.08
CA TYR A 229 -0.90 0.44 23.14
C TYR A 229 -2.30 0.05 22.69
N ILE A 230 -2.46 -1.18 22.21
CA ILE A 230 -3.74 -1.64 21.66
C ILE A 230 -3.96 -3.12 22.00
N ASP A 231 -5.16 -3.46 22.45
CA ASP A 231 -5.53 -4.84 22.75
C ASP A 231 -5.82 -5.63 21.48
N ALA A 232 -5.72 -6.97 21.59
CA ALA A 232 -6.14 -7.88 20.54
C ALA A 232 -7.62 -7.66 20.17
N GLY A 233 -7.95 -7.82 18.89
CA GLY A 233 -9.31 -7.70 18.39
C GLY A 233 -9.46 -6.84 17.15
N CYS A 234 -10.70 -6.59 16.77
CA CYS A 234 -11.05 -5.81 15.59
C CYS A 234 -11.20 -4.33 15.94
N TRP A 235 -10.35 -3.51 15.37
CA TRP A 235 -10.30 -2.07 15.62
C TRP A 235 -10.45 -1.26 14.34
N LYS A 236 -11.06 -0.10 14.44
CA LYS A 236 -11.03 0.90 13.38
C LYS A 236 -9.86 1.84 13.64
N LEU A 237 -8.72 1.60 12.98
CA LEU A 237 -7.50 2.36 13.20
C LEU A 237 -7.62 3.74 12.54
N SER A 238 -7.28 4.80 13.28
CA SER A 238 -7.01 6.13 12.71
C SER A 238 -5.65 6.13 11.99
N GLY A 239 -5.37 7.18 11.23
CA GLY A 239 -4.09 7.31 10.53
C GLY A 239 -2.88 7.23 11.47
N THR A 240 -2.94 7.86 12.64
CA THR A 240 -1.86 7.82 13.64
C THR A 240 -1.65 6.42 14.22
N HIS A 241 -2.73 5.71 14.57
CA HIS A 241 -2.63 4.32 15.04
C HIS A 241 -2.14 3.36 13.96
N ALA A 242 -2.58 3.54 12.72
CA ALA A 242 -2.11 2.75 11.59
C ALA A 242 -0.62 2.99 11.30
N LEU A 243 -0.14 4.24 11.38
CA LEU A 243 1.27 4.55 11.26
C LEU A 243 2.09 3.94 12.41
N ALA A 244 1.61 4.07 13.65
CA ALA A 244 2.25 3.46 14.82
C ALA A 244 2.35 1.93 14.66
N TYR A 245 1.27 1.28 14.17
CA TYR A 245 1.26 -0.15 13.86
C TYR A 245 2.31 -0.55 12.80
N MET A 246 2.45 0.23 11.72
CA MET A 246 3.47 -0.01 10.71
C MET A 246 4.90 0.17 11.21
N ARG A 247 5.11 1.03 12.21
CA ARG A 247 6.43 1.34 12.79
C ARG A 247 6.81 0.41 13.93
N SER A 248 5.84 -0.22 14.61
CA SER A 248 6.07 -1.11 15.73
C SER A 248 6.98 -2.28 15.34
N ARG A 249 8.08 -2.46 16.09
CA ARG A 249 9.10 -3.51 15.84
C ARG A 249 9.20 -4.51 16.98
N LYS A 250 9.13 -4.02 18.24
CA LYS A 250 9.51 -4.80 19.43
C LYS A 250 8.41 -5.68 19.98
N ALA A 251 7.16 -5.39 19.64
CA ALA A 251 6.00 -6.04 20.25
C ALA A 251 5.28 -7.02 19.32
N GLN A 252 5.82 -7.33 18.13
CA GLN A 252 5.12 -8.17 17.17
C GLN A 252 6.06 -9.03 16.32
N GLY A 253 5.75 -10.33 16.26
CA GLY A 253 6.50 -11.31 15.48
C GLY A 253 7.94 -11.44 15.95
N ASP A 254 8.84 -11.76 15.04
CA ASP A 254 10.28 -11.91 15.30
C ASP A 254 11.07 -10.57 15.35
N GLY A 255 10.37 -9.43 15.21
CA GLY A 255 11.00 -8.10 15.14
C GLY A 255 11.75 -7.82 13.83
N SER A 256 11.72 -8.73 12.87
CA SER A 256 12.42 -8.59 11.59
C SER A 256 11.76 -7.57 10.66
N ASP A 257 12.53 -7.09 9.69
CA ASP A 257 12.02 -6.25 8.60
C ASP A 257 10.98 -6.99 7.74
N ILE A 258 11.12 -8.30 7.59
CA ILE A 258 10.18 -9.14 6.83
C ILE A 258 8.81 -9.17 7.49
N SER A 259 8.74 -9.35 8.83
CA SER A 259 7.47 -9.32 9.55
C SER A 259 6.80 -7.94 9.47
N ARG A 260 7.59 -6.86 9.47
CA ARG A 260 7.10 -5.50 9.23
C ARG A 260 6.49 -5.34 7.82
N ILE A 261 7.14 -5.84 6.79
CA ILE A 261 6.62 -5.83 5.41
C ILE A 261 5.28 -6.56 5.34
N GLY A 262 5.15 -7.72 5.98
CA GLY A 262 3.88 -8.46 6.05
C GLY A 262 2.75 -7.60 6.66
N ARG A 263 3.01 -6.87 7.76
CA ARG A 263 2.05 -5.94 8.36
C ARG A 263 1.67 -4.79 7.43
N GLN A 264 2.64 -4.22 6.72
CA GLN A 264 2.40 -3.17 5.73
C GLN A 264 1.48 -3.67 4.61
N GLN A 265 1.72 -4.86 4.09
CA GLN A 265 0.88 -5.50 3.06
C GLN A 265 -0.55 -5.72 3.55
N GLN A 266 -0.73 -6.24 4.78
CA GLN A 266 -2.05 -6.43 5.38
C GLN A 266 -2.80 -5.10 5.57
N LEU A 267 -2.10 -4.04 5.99
CA LEU A 267 -2.71 -2.73 6.16
C LEU A 267 -3.12 -2.10 4.82
N ILE A 268 -2.30 -2.23 3.77
CA ILE A 268 -2.65 -1.80 2.42
C ILE A 268 -3.87 -2.59 1.91
N SER A 269 -3.93 -3.90 2.16
CA SER A 269 -5.11 -4.72 1.85
C SER A 269 -6.37 -4.21 2.59
N ALA A 270 -6.22 -3.80 3.86
CA ALA A 270 -7.32 -3.21 4.65
C ALA A 270 -7.78 -1.86 4.06
N MET A 271 -6.85 -0.99 3.65
CA MET A 271 -7.18 0.27 2.95
C MET A 271 -7.95 0.02 1.64
N LEU A 272 -7.51 -0.97 0.85
CA LEU A 272 -8.20 -1.35 -0.40
C LEU A 272 -9.63 -1.84 -0.13
N ARG A 273 -9.85 -2.62 0.95
CA ARG A 273 -11.18 -3.06 1.34
C ARG A 273 -12.09 -1.88 1.70
N GLU A 274 -11.59 -0.94 2.51
CA GLU A 274 -12.35 0.27 2.88
C GLU A 274 -12.70 1.12 1.68
N LEU A 275 -11.73 1.32 0.76
CA LEU A 275 -11.93 2.11 -0.45
C LEU A 275 -12.98 1.49 -1.37
N GLN A 276 -12.92 0.17 -1.58
CA GLN A 276 -13.87 -0.56 -2.44
C GLN A 276 -15.25 -0.75 -1.79
N ALA A 277 -15.35 -0.64 -0.46
CA ALA A 277 -16.63 -0.69 0.25
C ALA A 277 -17.43 0.61 0.15
N LYS A 278 -16.82 1.72 -0.30
CA LYS A 278 -17.49 3.01 -0.48
C LYS A 278 -18.42 2.99 -1.70
N ASP A 279 -19.63 3.50 -1.51
CA ASP A 279 -20.54 3.72 -2.62
C ASP A 279 -20.21 5.04 -3.34
N TYR A 280 -19.99 4.98 -4.65
CA TYR A 280 -19.55 6.13 -5.45
C TYR A 280 -20.57 7.27 -5.52
N VAL A 281 -21.83 7.00 -5.25
CA VAL A 281 -22.92 8.00 -5.29
C VAL A 281 -23.18 8.60 -3.92
N THR A 282 -23.38 7.74 -2.91
CA THR A 282 -23.72 8.19 -1.55
C THR A 282 -22.50 8.69 -0.79
N ASP A 283 -21.32 8.11 -1.02
CA ASP A 283 -20.05 8.45 -0.37
C ASP A 283 -19.16 9.38 -1.20
N SER A 284 -19.71 10.03 -2.24
CA SER A 284 -18.94 10.86 -3.18
C SER A 284 -18.11 11.96 -2.49
N GLY A 285 -18.62 12.55 -1.41
CA GLY A 285 -17.89 13.54 -0.60
C GLY A 285 -16.67 12.92 0.11
N ALA A 286 -16.82 11.74 0.69
CA ALA A 286 -15.72 11.02 1.35
C ALA A 286 -14.67 10.57 0.34
N LEU A 287 -15.08 10.08 -0.83
CA LEU A 287 -14.19 9.72 -1.92
C LEU A 287 -13.39 10.92 -2.45
N LEU A 288 -14.04 12.08 -2.61
CA LEU A 288 -13.37 13.32 -3.01
C LEU A 288 -12.34 13.75 -1.95
N THR A 289 -12.70 13.70 -0.67
CA THR A 289 -11.79 14.01 0.43
C THR A 289 -10.59 13.06 0.46
N PHE A 290 -10.83 11.76 0.25
CA PHE A 290 -9.76 10.77 0.14
C PHE A 290 -8.85 11.05 -1.05
N LEU A 291 -9.41 11.34 -2.23
CA LEU A 291 -8.62 11.67 -3.42
C LEU A 291 -7.76 12.92 -3.21
N GLN A 292 -8.30 13.96 -2.59
CA GLN A 292 -7.54 15.16 -2.23
C GLN A 292 -6.41 14.86 -1.25
N ALA A 293 -6.69 14.05 -0.21
CA ALA A 293 -5.69 13.62 0.75
C ALA A 293 -4.58 12.78 0.08
N ALA A 294 -4.97 11.85 -0.80
CA ALA A 294 -4.03 11.03 -1.56
C ALA A 294 -3.12 11.87 -2.47
N ILE A 295 -3.68 12.83 -3.22
CA ILE A 295 -2.90 13.74 -4.06
C ILE A 295 -1.89 14.56 -3.22
N GLN A 296 -2.30 15.00 -2.04
CA GLN A 296 -1.43 15.79 -1.15
C GLN A 296 -0.37 14.92 -0.43
N ALA A 297 -0.59 13.62 -0.37
CA ALA A 297 0.27 12.67 0.31
C ALA A 297 1.44 12.17 -0.54
N VAL A 298 1.39 12.35 -1.85
CA VAL A 298 2.34 11.75 -2.78
C VAL A 298 3.11 12.80 -3.57
N ASN A 299 4.38 12.49 -3.86
CA ASN A 299 5.12 13.11 -4.96
C ASN A 299 5.24 12.07 -6.06
N VAL A 300 4.98 12.46 -7.32
CA VAL A 300 4.85 11.52 -8.44
C VAL A 300 5.75 11.90 -9.61
N SER A 301 6.07 10.93 -10.44
CA SER A 301 6.76 11.14 -11.72
C SER A 301 5.90 11.94 -12.70
N PRO A 302 6.52 12.67 -13.67
CA PRO A 302 5.79 13.48 -14.64
C PRO A 302 4.72 12.71 -15.43
N ASN A 303 5.01 11.48 -15.80
CA ASN A 303 4.09 10.62 -16.56
C ASN A 303 2.89 10.12 -15.75
N LEU A 304 2.94 10.07 -14.41
CA LEU A 304 1.76 9.93 -13.54
C LEU A 304 1.06 11.26 -13.27
N GLY A 305 1.72 12.38 -13.55
CA GLY A 305 1.19 13.72 -13.34
C GLY A 305 0.31 14.22 -14.49
N ASP A 306 0.31 13.54 -15.64
CA ASP A 306 -0.59 13.87 -16.76
C ASP A 306 -1.97 13.25 -16.55
N ALA A 307 -2.83 14.02 -15.86
CA ALA A 307 -4.15 13.58 -15.41
C ALA A 307 -5.11 13.10 -16.53
N SER A 308 -4.77 13.33 -17.79
CA SER A 308 -5.64 12.93 -18.92
C SER A 308 -5.47 11.47 -19.32
N ALA A 309 -4.26 10.90 -19.18
CA ALA A 309 -3.96 9.53 -19.56
C ALA A 309 -4.00 8.55 -18.36
N ASP A 310 -3.60 9.00 -17.18
CA ASP A 310 -3.21 8.13 -16.07
C ASP A 310 -4.25 8.00 -14.97
N ALA A 311 -5.16 8.94 -14.81
CA ALA A 311 -6.35 8.74 -13.98
C ALA A 311 -7.15 7.51 -14.45
N SER A 312 -7.14 7.23 -15.76
CA SER A 312 -7.79 6.05 -16.33
C SER A 312 -7.11 4.75 -15.91
N LEU A 313 -5.77 4.73 -15.75
CA LEU A 313 -5.04 3.55 -15.29
C LEU A 313 -5.45 3.18 -13.86
N LEU A 314 -5.38 4.16 -12.93
CA LEU A 314 -5.74 3.94 -11.53
C LEU A 314 -7.21 3.57 -11.36
N ILE A 315 -8.12 4.25 -12.07
CA ILE A 315 -9.55 3.93 -12.07
C ILE A 315 -9.79 2.53 -12.64
N ASN A 316 -9.16 2.16 -13.74
CA ASN A 316 -9.31 0.84 -14.33
C ASN A 316 -8.79 -0.26 -13.42
N VAL A 317 -7.65 -0.05 -12.75
CA VAL A 317 -7.09 -0.99 -11.77
C VAL A 317 -8.05 -1.16 -10.59
N LEU A 318 -8.51 -0.06 -10.00
CA LEU A 318 -9.42 -0.09 -8.84
C LEU A 318 -10.78 -0.74 -9.15
N GLN A 319 -11.29 -0.57 -10.39
CA GLN A 319 -12.61 -1.07 -10.78
C GLN A 319 -12.59 -2.47 -11.38
N LYS A 320 -11.52 -2.85 -12.09
CA LYS A 320 -11.48 -4.10 -12.86
C LYS A 320 -10.69 -5.21 -12.17
N VAL A 321 -9.70 -4.87 -11.35
CA VAL A 321 -8.88 -5.89 -10.68
C VAL A 321 -9.60 -6.38 -9.44
N ASP A 322 -9.98 -7.66 -9.45
CA ASP A 322 -10.45 -8.32 -8.25
C ASP A 322 -9.33 -8.37 -7.21
N ARG A 323 -9.68 -8.19 -5.93
CA ARG A 323 -8.70 -8.21 -4.83
C ARG A 323 -7.91 -9.52 -4.75
N SER A 324 -8.51 -10.64 -5.13
CA SER A 324 -7.82 -11.92 -5.22
C SER A 324 -6.70 -11.95 -6.26
N ASN A 325 -6.75 -11.05 -7.25
CA ASN A 325 -5.75 -10.88 -8.29
C ASN A 325 -4.69 -9.79 -7.95
N ILE A 326 -4.77 -9.20 -6.78
CA ILE A 326 -3.72 -8.34 -6.22
C ILE A 326 -2.84 -9.22 -5.34
N GLN A 327 -1.57 -9.34 -5.68
CA GLN A 327 -0.61 -10.25 -5.06
C GLN A 327 0.54 -9.46 -4.42
N PHE A 328 0.63 -9.48 -3.10
CA PHE A 328 1.74 -8.88 -2.36
C PHE A 328 2.79 -9.93 -2.09
N VAL A 329 4.01 -9.68 -2.54
CA VAL A 329 5.16 -10.56 -2.40
C VAL A 329 6.27 -9.81 -1.69
N THR A 330 6.91 -10.43 -0.73
CA THR A 330 8.23 -9.96 -0.27
C THR A 330 9.29 -10.55 -1.18
N MET A 331 10.19 -9.73 -1.72
CA MET A 331 11.31 -10.23 -2.52
C MET A 331 12.01 -11.36 -1.76
N PRO A 332 12.18 -12.55 -2.36
CA PRO A 332 12.85 -13.64 -1.69
C PRO A 332 14.27 -13.26 -1.27
N VAL A 333 14.55 -13.35 0.02
CA VAL A 333 15.85 -13.03 0.61
C VAL A 333 16.29 -14.15 1.54
N ALA A 334 17.59 -14.24 1.76
CA ALA A 334 18.20 -15.13 2.74
C ALA A 334 18.99 -14.32 3.75
N GLU A 335 19.21 -14.90 4.92
CA GLU A 335 20.08 -14.35 5.96
C GLU A 335 21.51 -14.79 5.70
N PRO A 336 22.48 -13.87 5.55
CA PRO A 336 23.85 -14.23 5.38
C PRO A 336 24.44 -14.73 6.72
N SER A 337 25.24 -15.78 6.68
CA SER A 337 25.81 -16.43 7.87
C SER A 337 26.75 -15.53 8.71
N TRP A 338 27.20 -14.43 8.14
CA TRP A 338 28.15 -13.49 8.77
C TRP A 338 27.48 -12.29 9.45
N ASP A 339 26.20 -11.95 9.12
CA ASP A 339 25.44 -10.88 9.78
C ASP A 339 23.94 -11.17 9.75
N PRO A 340 23.32 -11.55 10.86
CA PRO A 340 21.88 -11.86 10.93
C PRO A 340 20.98 -10.64 10.73
N ASN A 341 21.53 -9.42 10.84
CA ASN A 341 20.76 -8.18 10.63
C ASN A 341 20.72 -7.74 9.16
N ARG A 342 21.35 -8.52 8.26
CA ARG A 342 21.37 -8.24 6.83
C ARG A 342 20.53 -9.27 6.08
N ARG A 343 20.20 -8.92 4.85
CA ARG A 343 19.53 -9.81 3.91
C ARG A 343 20.27 -9.77 2.58
N ILE A 344 20.30 -10.90 1.91
CA ILE A 344 20.82 -11.03 0.54
C ILE A 344 19.72 -11.61 -0.35
N PRO A 345 19.62 -11.23 -1.64
CA PRO A 345 18.66 -11.86 -2.55
C PRO A 345 18.84 -13.38 -2.57
N SER A 346 17.76 -14.14 -2.36
CA SER A 346 17.76 -15.60 -2.41
C SER A 346 17.69 -16.07 -3.87
N GLU A 347 18.83 -16.33 -4.45
CA GLU A 347 18.91 -16.82 -5.83
C GLU A 347 18.68 -18.35 -5.91
N PRO A 348 17.97 -18.87 -6.92
CA PRO A 348 17.39 -18.16 -8.07
C PRO A 348 15.98 -17.59 -7.84
N MET A 349 15.41 -17.72 -6.65
CA MET A 349 14.01 -17.37 -6.39
C MET A 349 13.74 -15.88 -6.60
N ALA A 350 14.60 -15.00 -6.10
CA ALA A 350 14.49 -13.55 -6.28
C ALA A 350 14.47 -13.17 -7.77
N ARG A 351 15.41 -13.73 -8.54
CA ARG A 351 15.49 -13.52 -9.98
C ARG A 351 14.27 -14.02 -10.73
N ASN A 352 13.72 -15.17 -10.34
CA ASN A 352 12.52 -15.71 -10.95
C ASN A 352 11.30 -14.81 -10.72
N VAL A 353 11.16 -14.20 -9.53
CA VAL A 353 10.11 -13.22 -9.26
C VAL A 353 10.26 -11.98 -10.15
N TRP A 354 11.48 -11.41 -10.25
CA TRP A 354 11.72 -10.25 -11.12
C TRP A 354 11.52 -10.57 -12.61
N ASN A 355 11.92 -11.75 -13.07
CA ASN A 355 11.68 -12.21 -14.43
C ASN A 355 10.17 -12.36 -14.73
N ALA A 356 9.36 -12.80 -13.77
CA ALA A 356 7.93 -12.89 -13.94
C ALA A 356 7.31 -11.49 -14.19
N LEU A 357 7.69 -10.49 -13.39
CA LEU A 357 7.24 -9.12 -13.61
C LEU A 357 7.75 -8.57 -14.94
N LYS A 358 9.04 -8.72 -15.23
CA LYS A 358 9.67 -8.24 -16.46
C LYS A 358 8.98 -8.76 -17.73
N ASN A 359 8.48 -10.01 -17.70
CA ASN A 359 7.84 -10.68 -18.84
C ASN A 359 6.31 -10.69 -18.76
N ASP A 360 5.70 -9.92 -17.85
CA ASP A 360 4.25 -9.87 -17.60
C ASP A 360 3.64 -11.26 -17.37
N GLN A 361 4.31 -12.08 -16.55
CA GLN A 361 3.90 -13.45 -16.24
C GLN A 361 3.36 -13.57 -14.81
N ALA A 362 2.68 -14.69 -14.56
CA ALA A 362 2.28 -15.06 -13.19
C ALA A 362 3.52 -15.33 -12.34
N LEU A 363 3.39 -15.16 -11.01
CA LEU A 363 4.45 -15.47 -10.05
C LEU A 363 4.91 -16.94 -10.18
N PRO A 364 6.18 -17.22 -9.92
CA PRO A 364 6.73 -18.58 -9.97
C PRO A 364 6.01 -19.50 -8.97
N VAL A 365 5.86 -20.78 -9.36
CA VAL A 365 5.35 -21.85 -8.50
C VAL A 365 6.12 -21.89 -7.17
N GLY A 366 5.39 -22.07 -6.06
CA GLY A 366 5.97 -22.10 -4.72
C GLY A 366 6.22 -20.71 -4.11
N THR A 367 5.97 -19.62 -4.85
CA THR A 367 6.06 -18.27 -4.28
C THR A 367 4.92 -18.04 -3.29
N THR A 368 5.25 -17.65 -2.06
CA THR A 368 4.27 -17.21 -1.05
C THR A 368 3.90 -15.75 -1.30
N PHE A 369 2.62 -15.45 -1.27
CA PHE A 369 2.09 -14.10 -1.43
C PHE A 369 0.87 -13.86 -0.53
N THR A 370 0.60 -12.60 -0.22
CA THR A 370 -0.66 -12.18 0.42
C THR A 370 -1.57 -11.62 -0.66
N ASP A 371 -2.83 -12.04 -0.73
CA ASP A 371 -3.78 -11.45 -1.68
C ASP A 371 -4.34 -10.11 -1.19
N GLY A 372 -5.06 -9.40 -2.05
CA GLY A 372 -5.70 -8.13 -1.71
C GLY A 372 -6.82 -8.24 -0.66
N ASN A 373 -7.22 -9.45 -0.25
CA ASN A 373 -8.12 -9.70 0.86
C ASN A 373 -7.36 -9.91 2.19
N GLY A 374 -6.03 -10.06 2.13
CA GLY A 374 -5.15 -10.31 3.26
C GLY A 374 -4.93 -11.80 3.54
N ALA A 375 -5.33 -12.70 2.64
CA ALA A 375 -5.07 -14.13 2.76
C ALA A 375 -3.67 -14.47 2.26
N GLN A 376 -2.92 -15.23 3.04
CA GLN A 376 -1.62 -15.74 2.64
C GLN A 376 -1.81 -17.03 1.83
N LEU A 377 -1.22 -17.07 0.65
CA LEU A 377 -1.37 -18.12 -0.33
C LEU A 377 -0.01 -18.49 -0.91
N VAL A 378 0.06 -19.69 -1.50
CA VAL A 378 1.25 -20.14 -2.26
C VAL A 378 0.83 -20.40 -3.69
N VAL A 379 1.63 -19.97 -4.65
CA VAL A 379 1.38 -20.25 -6.07
C VAL A 379 1.41 -21.76 -6.28
N PRO A 380 0.28 -22.40 -6.68
CA PRO A 380 0.20 -23.84 -6.78
C PRO A 380 1.01 -24.38 -7.95
N ASP A 381 1.52 -25.59 -7.81
CA ASP A 381 2.09 -26.33 -8.93
C ASP A 381 0.95 -26.92 -9.79
N PRO A 382 0.82 -26.51 -11.05
CA PRO A 382 -0.24 -26.99 -11.91
C PRO A 382 -0.13 -28.50 -12.24
N THR A 383 1.03 -29.11 -11.97
CA THR A 383 1.24 -30.56 -12.19
C THR A 383 0.77 -31.41 -11.00
N VAL A 384 0.58 -30.79 -9.82
CA VAL A 384 -0.01 -31.46 -8.65
C VAL A 384 -1.52 -31.31 -8.75
N ALA A 385 -2.21 -32.33 -9.26
CA ALA A 385 -3.67 -32.37 -9.28
C ALA A 385 -4.18 -32.12 -7.87
N THR A 386 -4.94 -31.03 -7.67
CA THR A 386 -5.62 -30.73 -6.43
C THR A 386 -6.55 -31.92 -6.11
N ALA A 387 -6.19 -32.75 -5.14
CA ALA A 387 -7.09 -33.74 -4.59
C ALA A 387 -8.36 -33.00 -4.11
N PRO A 388 -9.57 -33.51 -4.41
CA PRO A 388 -10.80 -32.90 -3.91
C PRO A 388 -10.70 -32.80 -2.37
N PRO A 389 -11.20 -31.71 -1.77
CA PRO A 389 -11.20 -31.59 -0.31
C PRO A 389 -11.85 -32.82 0.30
N ALA A 390 -11.14 -33.47 1.21
CA ALA A 390 -11.67 -34.62 1.96
C ALA A 390 -12.99 -34.22 2.62
N PRO A 391 -14.05 -35.06 2.57
CA PRO A 391 -15.32 -34.72 3.19
C PRO A 391 -15.09 -34.52 4.68
N THR A 392 -15.53 -33.36 5.19
CA THR A 392 -15.52 -32.99 6.61
C THR A 392 -16.14 -34.13 7.42
N PRO A 393 -15.46 -34.69 8.42
CA PRO A 393 -16.08 -35.74 9.27
C PRO A 393 -17.24 -35.11 10.02
N SER A 394 -18.46 -35.60 9.74
CA SER A 394 -19.66 -35.32 10.52
C SER A 394 -19.43 -35.79 11.95
N THR A 395 -19.27 -34.88 12.89
CA THR A 395 -19.25 -35.18 14.31
C THR A 395 -20.64 -35.49 14.78
N THR A 396 -20.95 -36.76 14.91
CA THR A 396 -22.08 -37.27 15.71
C THR A 396 -21.70 -37.16 17.18
N PRO A 397 -22.53 -36.60 18.07
CA PRO A 397 -22.21 -36.53 19.48
C PRO A 397 -22.34 -37.91 20.11
N SER A 398 -21.24 -38.46 20.61
CA SER A 398 -21.27 -39.65 21.43
C SER A 398 -20.98 -39.30 22.88
N ALA A 399 -21.80 -39.94 23.73
CA ALA A 399 -21.99 -39.71 25.15
C ALA A 399 -20.74 -39.96 26.00
N THR A 400 -20.68 -39.22 27.10
CA THR A 400 -19.83 -39.36 28.30
C THR A 400 -19.81 -40.75 28.88
N PRO A 401 -18.68 -41.21 29.43
CA PRO A 401 -18.73 -41.70 30.82
C PRO A 401 -17.66 -41.08 31.72
N SER A 402 -18.15 -40.78 32.89
CA SER A 402 -17.47 -40.40 34.11
C SER A 402 -16.63 -41.56 34.68
N ALA A 403 -15.42 -41.30 35.17
CA ALA A 403 -14.80 -41.98 36.30
C ALA A 403 -13.58 -41.24 36.84
N THR A 404 -13.55 -41.13 38.10
CA THR A 404 -12.75 -40.41 39.08
C THR A 404 -11.44 -41.18 39.46
N PRO A 405 -10.52 -40.56 40.23
CA PRO A 405 -9.08 -40.70 40.11
C PRO A 405 -8.46 -41.70 41.08
N THR A 406 -7.21 -42.09 40.86
CA THR A 406 -6.35 -42.56 41.97
C THR A 406 -4.89 -42.17 41.72
N ALA A 407 -4.32 -41.56 42.74
CA ALA A 407 -2.95 -41.18 42.93
C ALA A 407 -2.03 -42.40 43.18
N THR A 408 -0.73 -42.29 42.88
CA THR A 408 0.33 -42.47 43.85
C THR A 408 1.72 -42.69 43.20
N ALA A 409 2.66 -41.85 43.66
CA ALA A 409 4.09 -42.06 43.96
C ALA A 409 5.13 -42.21 42.85
N ASN A 410 6.09 -41.27 42.89
CA ASN A 410 7.53 -41.34 42.56
C ASN A 410 8.23 -42.40 43.43
N PRO A 411 9.50 -42.86 43.16
CA PRO A 411 10.64 -41.98 42.84
C PRO A 411 11.76 -42.57 41.93
N SER A 412 12.61 -41.63 41.51
CA SER A 412 14.11 -41.64 41.35
C SER A 412 14.82 -42.62 40.40
N ASP A 413 15.65 -41.97 39.66
CA ASP A 413 17.11 -42.03 39.44
C ASP A 413 17.60 -42.41 38.05
N ASP A 414 18.35 -41.46 37.58
CA ASP A 414 19.68 -41.47 36.97
C ASP A 414 19.92 -41.80 35.50
N SER A 415 20.67 -40.84 35.00
CA SER A 415 21.74 -40.88 34.01
C SER A 415 21.48 -40.71 32.51
N ASN A 416 21.77 -39.49 32.10
CA ASN A 416 22.73 -39.09 31.07
C ASN A 416 22.69 -39.75 29.68
N ALA A 417 22.19 -39.01 28.73
CA ALA A 417 22.80 -38.77 27.42
C ALA A 417 21.94 -37.83 26.57
N ASN A 418 22.49 -36.66 26.34
CA ASN A 418 22.07 -35.73 25.27
C ASN A 418 22.29 -36.37 23.91
N PRO A 419 21.36 -36.27 22.96
CA PRO A 419 21.67 -35.49 21.79
C PRO A 419 20.61 -34.40 21.54
N ALA A 420 21.14 -33.23 21.46
CA ALA A 420 20.51 -31.98 21.13
C ALA A 420 19.80 -31.99 19.77
N ASP A 421 18.72 -31.23 19.70
CA ASP A 421 18.57 -30.21 18.69
C ASP A 421 18.08 -30.65 17.31
N ASN A 422 16.75 -30.93 17.23
CA ASN A 422 15.98 -30.78 15.99
C ASN A 422 14.45 -30.72 16.22
N THR A 423 13.99 -30.77 17.47
CA THR A 423 12.53 -30.82 17.76
C THR A 423 11.96 -29.46 18.11
N GLU A 424 12.76 -28.52 18.59
CA GLU A 424 12.27 -27.18 18.96
C GLU A 424 12.08 -26.28 17.71
N GLN A 425 12.86 -26.48 16.65
CA GLN A 425 12.72 -25.70 15.43
C GLN A 425 11.48 -26.09 14.61
N SER A 426 11.06 -27.36 14.68
CA SER A 426 9.82 -27.81 14.05
C SER A 426 8.57 -27.34 14.83
N ALA A 427 8.62 -27.32 16.15
CA ALA A 427 7.50 -26.84 16.96
C ALA A 427 7.29 -25.32 16.88
N SER A 428 8.34 -24.53 16.71
CA SER A 428 8.24 -23.07 16.52
C SER A 428 7.67 -22.71 15.14
N VAL A 429 7.99 -23.47 14.10
CA VAL A 429 7.46 -23.27 12.74
C VAL A 429 5.97 -23.69 12.69
N GLU A 430 5.57 -24.78 13.33
CA GLU A 430 4.17 -25.21 13.41
C GLU A 430 3.31 -24.23 14.26
N ASN A 431 3.83 -23.72 15.37
CA ASN A 431 3.13 -22.72 16.18
C ASN A 431 2.99 -21.37 15.46
N ASN A 432 3.99 -20.93 14.70
CA ASN A 432 3.88 -19.73 13.89
C ASN A 432 2.84 -19.90 12.76
N ALA A 433 2.84 -21.03 12.07
CA ALA A 433 1.86 -21.31 11.01
C ALA A 433 0.42 -21.41 11.56
N ALA A 434 0.23 -21.98 12.77
CA ALA A 434 -1.07 -22.04 13.41
C ALA A 434 -1.57 -20.67 13.89
N ASN A 435 -0.68 -19.82 14.41
CA ASN A 435 -1.00 -18.45 14.82
C ASN A 435 -1.27 -17.56 13.61
N GLU A 436 -0.55 -17.72 12.50
CA GLU A 436 -0.81 -17.04 11.24
C GLU A 436 -2.15 -17.48 10.63
N ALA A 437 -2.50 -18.76 10.68
CA ALA A 437 -3.79 -19.25 10.20
C ALA A 437 -4.96 -18.74 11.07
N ALA A 438 -4.78 -18.63 12.37
CA ALA A 438 -5.77 -18.04 13.28
C ALA A 438 -5.93 -16.52 13.04
N ALA A 439 -4.83 -15.80 12.78
CA ALA A 439 -4.85 -14.39 12.42
C ALA A 439 -5.55 -14.16 11.07
N GLN A 440 -5.38 -15.06 10.10
CA GLN A 440 -6.04 -15.00 8.80
C GLN A 440 -7.56 -15.27 8.89
N GLN A 441 -8.01 -16.23 9.72
CA GLN A 441 -9.43 -16.45 9.98
C GLN A 441 -10.08 -15.25 10.67
N ASN A 442 -9.36 -14.59 11.59
CA ASN A 442 -9.85 -13.39 12.25
C ASN A 442 -9.90 -12.16 11.33
N ALA A 443 -8.97 -12.03 10.37
CA ALA A 443 -8.99 -10.94 9.38
C ALA A 443 -10.25 -10.98 8.49
N ALA A 444 -10.78 -12.17 8.19
CA ALA A 444 -12.01 -12.34 7.42
C ALA A 444 -13.28 -11.92 8.19
N THR A 445 -13.21 -11.73 9.51
CA THR A 445 -14.35 -11.37 10.38
C THR A 445 -14.32 -9.92 10.88
N CYS A 446 -13.33 -9.13 10.49
CA CYS A 446 -13.21 -7.70 10.80
C CYS A 446 -13.61 -6.85 9.59
N PRO A 447 -14.61 -5.96 9.64
CA PRO A 447 -15.38 -5.54 10.83
C PRO A 447 -16.35 -6.62 11.36
N PRO A 448 -16.78 -6.50 12.65
CA PRO A 448 -17.85 -7.34 13.18
C PRO A 448 -19.12 -7.19 12.33
N LYS A 449 -19.86 -8.30 12.12
CA LYS A 449 -21.04 -8.33 11.24
C LYS A 449 -22.19 -7.40 11.66
N ASP A 450 -22.12 -6.85 12.88
CA ASP A 450 -23.16 -6.00 13.49
C ASP A 450 -22.80 -4.49 13.50
N LYS A 451 -21.81 -4.07 12.70
CA LYS A 451 -21.43 -2.64 12.62
C LYS A 451 -21.34 -2.14 11.19
#